data_8195e4eb4d8e26e41751a91c9473fdad
#
_entry.id   8195e4eb4d8e26e41751a91c9473fdad
#
_cell.length_a   1.000
_cell.length_b   1.000
_cell.length_c   1.000
_cell.angle_alpha   90.00
_cell.angle_beta   90.00
_cell.angle_gamma   90.00
#
_symmetry.space_group_name_H-M   'P 1'
#
loop_
_entity.id
_entity.type
_entity.pdbx_description
1 polymer ?
#
loop_
_entity_poly.entity_id
_entity_poly.type
_entity_poly.pdbx_seq_one_letter_code
_entity_poly.pdbx_strand_id
1 'polypeptide(L)' 'MFVLLTGLYDRSVLVNLAAVTHVSPSENGCKIHTLNGTVDVKDSFDKVVELAMSKR' A
#
# COMPACT_ATOMS: atom_id res chain seq x y z
N MET A 1 -5.61 -3.35 -11.26
CA MET A 1 -4.42 -4.12 -10.85
C MET A 1 -4.32 -4.14 -9.33
N PHE A 2 -4.25 -5.33 -8.77
CA PHE A 2 -4.26 -5.50 -7.32
C PHE A 2 -2.93 -6.04 -6.81
N VAL A 3 -2.54 -5.60 -5.62
CA VAL A 3 -1.40 -6.17 -4.92
C VAL A 3 -1.84 -6.56 -3.51
N LEU A 4 -1.24 -7.62 -2.99
CA LEU A 4 -1.54 -8.11 -1.66
C LEU A 4 -0.52 -7.55 -0.68
N LEU A 5 -1.00 -6.81 0.32
CA LEU A 5 -0.16 -6.21 1.34
C LEU A 5 -0.61 -6.69 2.71
N THR A 6 0.23 -6.42 3.71
CA THR A 6 -0.08 -6.80 5.08
C THR A 6 -0.50 -5.55 5.85
N GLY A 7 -1.76 -5.52 6.25
CA GLY A 7 -2.28 -4.41 7.04
C GLY A 7 -1.88 -4.53 8.50
N LEU A 8 -2.34 -3.59 9.31
CA LEU A 8 -2.15 -3.66 10.74
C LEU A 8 -2.82 -4.92 11.29
N TYR A 9 -2.32 -5.44 12.39
CA TYR A 9 -2.82 -6.68 13.00
C TYR A 9 -2.60 -7.90 12.10
N ASP A 10 -1.62 -7.83 11.21
CA ASP A 10 -1.23 -8.93 10.33
C ASP A 10 -2.35 -9.41 9.43
N ARG A 11 -3.25 -8.52 9.05
CA ARG A 11 -4.33 -8.84 8.12
C ARG A 11 -3.87 -8.64 6.70
N SER A 12 -4.29 -9.53 5.82
CA SER A 12 -4.02 -9.37 4.40
C SER A 12 -4.94 -8.30 3.83
N VAL A 13 -4.38 -7.40 3.03
CA VAL A 13 -5.14 -6.32 2.40
C VAL A 13 -4.86 -6.37 0.91
N LEU A 14 -5.92 -6.46 0.11
CA LEU A 14 -5.80 -6.43 -1.33
C LEU A 14 -6.07 -5.00 -1.80
N VAL A 15 -5.04 -4.38 -2.35
CA VAL A 15 -5.11 -2.96 -2.73
C VAL A 15 -5.15 -2.83 -4.25
N ASN A 16 -6.11 -2.04 -4.74
CA ASN A 16 -6.19 -1.74 -6.16
C ASN A 16 -5.29 -0.54 -6.46
N LEU A 17 -4.19 -0.78 -7.14
CA LEU A 17 -3.23 0.27 -7.47
C LEU A 17 -3.83 1.39 -8.33
N ALA A 18 -4.87 1.07 -9.09
CA ALA A 18 -5.53 2.08 -9.91
C ALA A 18 -6.27 3.12 -9.08
N ALA A 19 -6.61 2.78 -7.83
CA ALA A 19 -7.31 3.69 -6.93
C ALA A 19 -6.36 4.45 -6.01
N VAL A 20 -5.07 4.14 -6.04
CA VAL A 20 -4.09 4.77 -5.16
C VAL A 20 -3.67 6.11 -5.76
N THR A 21 -3.72 7.16 -4.95
CA THR A 21 -3.30 8.48 -5.38
C THR A 21 -1.84 8.73 -5.00
N HIS A 22 -1.45 8.32 -3.82
CA HIS A 22 -0.05 8.44 -3.38
C HIS A 22 0.17 7.56 -2.15
N VAL A 23 1.44 7.35 -1.84
CA VAL A 23 1.84 6.52 -0.69
C VAL A 23 2.86 7.32 0.09
N SER A 24 2.72 7.34 1.41
CA SER A 24 3.68 8.02 2.26
C SER A 24 4.25 7.06 3.29
N PRO A 25 5.54 7.21 3.64
CA PRO A 25 6.13 6.34 4.66
C PRO A 25 5.58 6.67 6.05
N SER A 26 5.56 5.66 6.90
CA SER A 26 5.16 5.82 8.29
C SER A 26 6.13 5.06 9.18
N GLU A 27 5.93 5.17 10.48
CA GLU A 27 6.84 4.56 11.46
C GLU A 27 6.97 3.06 11.29
N ASN A 28 5.87 2.38 11.04
CA ASN A 28 5.83 0.92 11.02
C ASN A 28 5.45 0.36 9.65
N GLY A 29 5.67 1.13 8.60
CA GLY A 29 5.33 0.68 7.26
C GLY A 29 5.04 1.88 6.39
N CYS A 30 3.84 1.93 5.83
CA CYS A 30 3.45 3.09 5.03
C CYS A 30 1.94 3.28 5.04
N LYS A 31 1.53 4.44 4.61
CA LYS A 31 0.11 4.78 4.48
C LYS A 31 -0.23 4.90 3.01
N ILE A 32 -1.22 4.13 2.60
CA ILE A 32 -1.69 4.12 1.21
C ILE A 32 -2.90 5.05 1.12
N HIS A 33 -2.78 6.09 0.31
CA HIS A 33 -3.87 7.04 0.12
C HIS A 33 -4.64 6.66 -1.14
N THR A 34 -5.94 6.46 -0.99
CA THR A 34 -6.78 6.06 -2.11
C THR A 34 -7.91 7.06 -2.28
N LEU A 35 -8.67 6.90 -3.35
CA LEU A 35 -9.81 7.75 -3.62
C LEU A 35 -10.88 7.64 -2.53
N ASN A 36 -10.91 6.53 -1.80
CA ASN A 36 -11.93 6.28 -0.79
C ASN A 36 -11.40 6.39 0.64
N GLY A 37 -10.19 6.88 0.83
CA GLY A 37 -9.61 7.01 2.15
C GLY A 37 -8.20 6.49 2.22
N THR A 38 -7.75 6.15 3.42
CA THR A 38 -6.37 5.70 3.62
C THR A 38 -6.34 4.31 4.25
N VAL A 39 -5.26 3.58 3.97
CA VAL A 39 -5.03 2.26 4.53
C VAL A 39 -3.61 2.22 5.08
N ASP A 40 -3.45 1.77 6.32
CA ASP A 40 -2.13 1.58 6.91
C ASP A 40 -1.68 0.14 6.68
N VAL A 41 -0.46 -0.02 6.17
CA VAL A 41 0.11 -1.35 5.95
C VAL A 41 1.47 -1.43 6.61
N LYS A 42 1.87 -2.66 6.92
CA LYS A 42 3.16 -2.93 7.56
C LYS A 42 4.27 -3.11 6.53
N ASP A 43 3.93 -3.31 5.28
CA ASP A 43 4.92 -3.42 4.21
C ASP A 43 5.71 -2.12 4.12
N SER A 44 7.01 -2.24 3.87
CA SER A 44 7.85 -1.06 3.82
C SER A 44 7.51 -0.18 2.62
N PHE A 45 7.79 1.11 2.76
CA PHE A 45 7.57 2.04 1.67
C PHE A 45 8.32 1.60 0.40
N ASP A 46 9.58 1.15 0.57
CA ASP A 46 10.38 0.71 -0.56
C ASP A 46 9.76 -0.48 -1.26
N LYS A 47 9.20 -1.42 -0.50
CA LYS A 47 8.55 -2.59 -1.09
C LYS A 47 7.32 -2.18 -1.90
N VAL A 48 6.52 -1.28 -1.35
CA VAL A 48 5.32 -0.82 -2.05
C VAL A 48 5.68 -0.05 -3.31
N VAL A 49 6.71 0.79 -3.24
CA VAL A 49 7.19 1.52 -4.41
C VAL A 49 7.63 0.54 -5.49
N GLU A 50 8.38 -0.49 -5.11
CA GLU A 50 8.85 -1.49 -6.06
C GLU A 50 7.69 -2.22 -6.72
N LEU A 51 6.70 -2.62 -5.94
CA LEU A 51 5.53 -3.29 -6.50
C LEU A 51 4.77 -2.39 -7.47
N ALA A 52 4.60 -1.13 -7.11
CA ALA A 52 3.90 -0.17 -7.96
C ALA A 52 4.67 0.09 -9.26
N MET A 53 5.97 0.20 -9.17
CA MET A 53 6.80 0.50 -10.34
C MET A 53 6.94 -0.70 -11.26
N SER A 54 6.86 -1.90 -10.74
CA SER A 54 6.99 -3.12 -11.56
C SER A 54 5.68 -3.53 -12.20
N LYS A 55 4.57 -2.98 -11.77
CA LYS A 55 3.23 -3.30 -12.28
C LYS A 55 2.77 -2.24 -13.26
N ARG A 56 3.30 -2.26 -14.44
CA ARG A 56 2.96 -1.26 -15.46
C ARG A 56 2.01 -1.77 -16.51
#